data_2a4f3fe905d26b81b5c1ab388c252d12
#
_entry.id   2a4f3fe905d26b81b5c1ab388c252d12
#
_cell.length_a   1.000
_cell.length_b   1.000
_cell.length_c   1.000
_cell.angle_alpha   90.00
_cell.angle_beta   90.00
_cell.angle_gamma   90.00
#
_symmetry.space_group_name_H-M   'P 1'
#
loop_
_entity.id
_entity.type
_entity.pdbx_description
1 polymer ?
#
loop_
_entity_poly.entity_id
_entity_poly.type
_entity_poly.pdbx_seq_one_letter_code
_entity_poly.pdbx_strand_id
1 'polypeptide(L)'
;NPQPATMPAVTAAPAVAGGHDMDLGVMIERLSARLQREPGDAEGWVLLGRSYQETGQYAQAVAAYTRAAKLLPQDATVLADLVDATVSAGGRKWTDAARTMLAAALKADPAHQKALWLAGTERLDSGDVRAAEKYWQRLARVAPAGSDMAREVEANLQQLRAPGGGMRNVPASVPADSTQAALRDPDGSRVRIPPDAAELRAIIRRTAP
;
A
#
# COMPACT_ATOMS: atom_id res chain seq x y z
N ASN A 1 -24.37 -42.52 -51.94
CA ASN A 1 -24.24 -42.24 -50.52
C ASN A 1 -22.98 -41.45 -50.25
N PRO A 2 -23.05 -40.19 -49.85
CA PRO A 2 -21.86 -39.43 -49.40
C PRO A 2 -21.62 -39.71 -47.91
N GLN A 3 -20.37 -40.04 -47.60
CA GLN A 3 -19.86 -40.15 -46.23
C GLN A 3 -19.80 -38.79 -45.56
N PRO A 4 -20.11 -38.67 -44.24
CA PRO A 4 -19.89 -37.43 -43.53
C PRO A 4 -18.41 -37.27 -43.16
N ALA A 5 -17.90 -36.06 -43.43
CA ALA A 5 -16.55 -35.65 -43.10
C ALA A 5 -16.41 -35.53 -41.60
N THR A 6 -15.46 -36.29 -41.07
CA THR A 6 -15.00 -36.19 -39.66
C THR A 6 -14.20 -34.89 -39.48
N MET A 7 -14.73 -33.97 -38.68
CA MET A 7 -13.99 -32.80 -38.23
C MET A 7 -12.94 -33.22 -37.19
N PRO A 8 -11.70 -32.70 -37.25
CA PRO A 8 -10.72 -32.95 -36.22
C PRO A 8 -11.10 -32.24 -34.90
N ALA A 9 -11.02 -33.00 -33.80
CA ALA A 9 -11.22 -32.49 -32.46
C ALA A 9 -10.18 -31.36 -32.17
N VAL A 10 -10.69 -30.20 -31.84
CA VAL A 10 -9.87 -29.10 -31.32
C VAL A 10 -9.42 -29.50 -29.93
N THR A 11 -8.16 -29.89 -29.82
CA THR A 11 -7.49 -30.11 -28.53
C THR A 11 -7.45 -28.76 -27.78
N ALA A 12 -8.21 -28.68 -26.69
CA ALA A 12 -8.14 -27.55 -25.77
C ALA A 12 -6.71 -27.43 -25.21
N ALA A 13 -6.06 -26.31 -25.48
CA ALA A 13 -4.78 -25.98 -24.89
C ALA A 13 -4.92 -25.89 -23.37
N PRO A 14 -3.93 -26.37 -22.57
CA PRO A 14 -3.98 -26.27 -21.14
C PRO A 14 -4.00 -24.79 -20.73
N ALA A 15 -4.94 -24.43 -19.86
CA ALA A 15 -5.02 -23.11 -19.25
C ALA A 15 -3.75 -22.84 -18.45
N VAL A 16 -2.93 -21.91 -18.91
CA VAL A 16 -1.72 -21.43 -18.21
C VAL A 16 -2.17 -20.59 -17.01
N ALA A 17 -2.32 -21.24 -15.87
CA ALA A 17 -2.66 -20.59 -14.58
C ALA A 17 -1.46 -19.84 -13.93
N GLY A 18 -0.32 -19.71 -14.63
CA GLY A 18 0.89 -19.05 -14.12
C GLY A 18 1.29 -17.74 -14.81
N GLY A 19 0.46 -17.24 -15.73
CA GLY A 19 0.85 -16.11 -16.58
C GLY A 19 0.78 -14.72 -15.92
N HIS A 20 0.10 -14.58 -14.80
CA HIS A 20 -0.15 -13.25 -14.20
C HIS A 20 1.01 -12.76 -13.33
N ASP A 21 1.64 -13.61 -12.55
CA ASP A 21 2.75 -13.22 -11.66
C ASP A 21 4.05 -12.94 -12.43
N MET A 22 4.30 -13.72 -13.49
CA MET A 22 5.46 -13.47 -14.37
C MET A 22 5.34 -12.16 -15.14
N ASP A 23 4.11 -11.77 -15.55
CA ASP A 23 3.85 -10.51 -16.24
C ASP A 23 4.02 -9.30 -15.30
N LEU A 24 3.59 -9.40 -14.03
CA LEU A 24 3.76 -8.36 -13.03
C LEU A 24 5.24 -8.13 -12.69
N GLY A 25 6.02 -9.20 -12.53
CA GLY A 25 7.47 -9.09 -12.29
C GLY A 25 8.20 -8.37 -13.42
N VAL A 26 7.91 -8.74 -14.67
CA VAL A 26 8.48 -8.06 -15.85
C VAL A 26 8.08 -6.58 -15.89
N MET A 27 6.85 -6.24 -15.48
CA MET A 27 6.40 -4.84 -15.45
C MET A 27 7.11 -4.03 -14.38
N ILE A 28 7.31 -4.61 -13.19
CA ILE A 28 8.09 -4.00 -12.10
C ILE A 28 9.53 -3.73 -12.57
N GLU A 29 10.17 -4.71 -13.21
CA GLU A 29 11.53 -4.55 -13.76
C GLU A 29 11.63 -3.43 -14.80
N ARG A 30 10.68 -3.36 -15.73
CA ARG A 30 10.61 -2.29 -16.75
C ARG A 30 10.41 -0.92 -16.12
N LEU A 31 9.52 -0.79 -15.13
CA LEU A 31 9.30 0.44 -14.40
C LEU A 31 10.58 0.84 -13.65
N SER A 32 11.23 -0.09 -12.97
CA SER A 32 12.49 0.15 -12.27
C SER A 32 13.59 0.63 -13.24
N ALA A 33 13.74 -0.03 -14.40
CA ALA A 33 14.72 0.36 -15.42
C ALA A 33 14.43 1.76 -16.02
N ARG A 34 13.17 2.12 -16.19
CA ARG A 34 12.79 3.48 -16.61
C ARG A 34 13.19 4.51 -15.57
N LEU A 35 12.87 4.27 -14.30
CA LEU A 35 13.16 5.20 -13.19
C LEU A 35 14.66 5.38 -12.93
N GLN A 36 15.51 4.42 -13.32
CA GLN A 36 16.96 4.63 -13.29
C GLN A 36 17.42 5.70 -14.32
N ARG A 37 16.71 5.83 -15.44
CA ARG A 37 16.97 6.84 -16.48
C ARG A 37 16.27 8.17 -16.19
N GLU A 38 15.13 8.12 -15.47
CA GLU A 38 14.28 9.26 -15.12
C GLU A 38 14.15 9.36 -13.59
N PRO A 39 15.24 9.66 -12.86
CA PRO A 39 15.24 9.60 -11.40
C PRO A 39 14.39 10.70 -10.72
N GLY A 40 13.94 11.69 -11.47
CA GLY A 40 13.07 12.77 -10.99
C GLY A 40 11.57 12.43 -10.99
N ASP A 41 11.16 11.28 -11.50
CA ASP A 41 9.77 10.83 -11.51
C ASP A 41 9.34 10.33 -10.10
N ALA A 42 8.87 11.26 -9.27
CA ALA A 42 8.47 10.94 -7.90
C ALA A 42 7.28 9.98 -7.86
N GLU A 43 6.29 10.17 -8.74
CA GLU A 43 5.10 9.32 -8.82
C GLU A 43 5.46 7.90 -9.27
N GLY A 44 6.36 7.80 -10.25
CA GLY A 44 6.89 6.52 -10.68
C GLY A 44 7.58 5.76 -9.53
N TRP A 45 8.37 6.44 -8.69
CA TRP A 45 8.98 5.83 -7.51
C TRP A 45 7.95 5.38 -6.48
N VAL A 46 6.86 6.14 -6.26
CA VAL A 46 5.74 5.73 -5.40
C VAL A 46 5.07 4.48 -5.96
N LEU A 47 4.76 4.47 -7.26
CA LEU A 47 4.16 3.31 -7.93
C LEU A 47 5.04 2.06 -7.80
N LEU A 48 6.34 2.20 -8.04
CA LEU A 48 7.30 1.11 -7.89
C LEU A 48 7.34 0.58 -6.45
N GLY A 49 7.35 1.49 -5.46
CA GLY A 49 7.31 1.14 -4.04
C GLY A 49 6.07 0.32 -3.68
N ARG A 50 4.89 0.72 -4.16
CA ARG A 50 3.65 -0.02 -3.97
C ARG A 50 3.66 -1.40 -4.64
N SER A 51 4.14 -1.47 -5.88
CA SER A 51 4.27 -2.74 -6.59
C SER A 51 5.17 -3.74 -5.85
N TYR A 52 6.27 -3.26 -5.27
CA TYR A 52 7.13 -4.08 -4.43
C TYR A 52 6.46 -4.48 -3.11
N GLN A 53 5.67 -3.60 -2.51
CA GLN A 53 4.95 -3.88 -1.27
C GLN A 53 3.86 -4.94 -1.49
N GLU A 54 3.08 -4.84 -2.57
CA GLU A 54 2.06 -5.82 -2.98
C GLU A 54 2.65 -7.21 -3.23
N THR A 55 3.89 -7.27 -3.73
CA THR A 55 4.61 -8.53 -3.97
C THR A 55 5.45 -9.00 -2.78
N GLY A 56 5.31 -8.35 -1.60
CA GLY A 56 6.05 -8.70 -0.38
C GLY A 56 7.54 -8.36 -0.41
N GLN A 57 7.99 -7.63 -1.42
CA GLN A 57 9.38 -7.22 -1.59
C GLN A 57 9.67 -5.93 -0.80
N TYR A 58 9.49 -5.99 0.52
CA TYR A 58 9.51 -4.80 1.39
C TYR A 58 10.84 -4.03 1.37
N ALA A 59 11.97 -4.70 1.22
CA ALA A 59 13.28 -4.03 1.13
C ALA A 59 13.40 -3.16 -0.13
N GLN A 60 12.89 -3.65 -1.27
CA GLN A 60 12.83 -2.90 -2.52
C GLN A 60 11.80 -1.76 -2.43
N ALA A 61 10.66 -1.98 -1.76
CA ALA A 61 9.67 -0.95 -1.49
C ALA A 61 10.28 0.21 -0.69
N VAL A 62 11.05 -0.07 0.37
CA VAL A 62 11.77 0.95 1.15
C VAL A 62 12.72 1.75 0.26
N ALA A 63 13.47 1.10 -0.62
CA ALA A 63 14.38 1.80 -1.53
C ALA A 63 13.64 2.74 -2.48
N ALA A 64 12.53 2.30 -3.07
CA ALA A 64 11.71 3.09 -3.98
C ALA A 64 11.03 4.27 -3.26
N TYR A 65 10.38 4.04 -2.12
CA TYR A 65 9.77 5.11 -1.32
C TYR A 65 10.80 6.10 -0.76
N THR A 66 12.03 5.66 -0.47
CA THR A 66 13.12 6.58 -0.08
C THR A 66 13.48 7.53 -1.22
N ARG A 67 13.43 7.08 -2.47
CA ARG A 67 13.61 7.96 -3.63
C ARG A 67 12.46 8.95 -3.77
N ALA A 68 11.22 8.47 -3.66
CA ALA A 68 10.03 9.32 -3.66
C ALA A 68 10.07 10.38 -2.55
N ALA A 69 10.41 10.00 -1.31
CA ALA A 69 10.48 10.91 -0.16
C ALA A 69 11.57 11.99 -0.31
N LYS A 70 12.66 11.71 -1.04
CA LYS A 70 13.65 12.75 -1.36
C LYS A 70 13.12 13.80 -2.34
N LEU A 71 12.22 13.42 -3.23
CA LEU A 71 11.58 14.29 -4.21
C LEU A 71 10.37 15.02 -3.59
N LEU A 72 9.66 14.35 -2.69
CA LEU A 72 8.44 14.84 -2.02
C LEU A 72 8.59 14.78 -0.48
N PRO A 73 9.48 15.59 0.12
CA PRO A 73 9.88 15.43 1.52
C PRO A 73 8.78 15.79 2.54
N GLN A 74 7.70 16.44 2.10
CA GLN A 74 6.57 16.84 2.95
C GLN A 74 5.26 16.14 2.55
N ASP A 75 5.31 15.16 1.66
CA ASP A 75 4.13 14.39 1.30
C ASP A 75 3.82 13.35 2.38
N ALA A 76 2.68 13.54 3.05
CA ALA A 76 2.27 12.66 4.16
C ALA A 76 2.04 11.21 3.71
N THR A 77 1.56 11.01 2.47
CA THR A 77 1.31 9.68 1.91
C THR A 77 2.63 8.94 1.67
N VAL A 78 3.58 9.62 1.01
CA VAL A 78 4.90 9.04 0.73
C VAL A 78 5.64 8.70 2.02
N LEU A 79 5.59 9.59 3.03
CA LEU A 79 6.20 9.34 4.32
C LEU A 79 5.52 8.17 5.05
N ALA A 80 4.19 8.09 5.04
CA ALA A 80 3.45 6.99 5.67
C ALA A 80 3.71 5.65 4.95
N ASP A 81 3.79 5.64 3.61
CA ASP A 81 4.12 4.46 2.82
C ASP A 81 5.55 3.97 3.12
N LEU A 82 6.51 4.89 3.24
CA LEU A 82 7.89 4.57 3.61
C LEU A 82 7.97 3.98 5.03
N VAL A 83 7.23 4.53 5.98
CA VAL A 83 7.17 3.99 7.36
C VAL A 83 6.63 2.58 7.34
N ASP A 84 5.50 2.34 6.68
CA ASP A 84 4.85 1.04 6.58
C ASP A 84 5.79 -0.01 5.96
N ALA A 85 6.41 0.32 4.82
CA ALA A 85 7.39 -0.55 4.17
C ALA A 85 8.61 -0.84 5.08
N THR A 86 9.10 0.18 5.82
CA THR A 86 10.25 0.05 6.72
C THR A 86 9.93 -0.88 7.90
N VAL A 87 8.76 -0.72 8.51
CA VAL A 87 8.30 -1.57 9.62
C VAL A 87 8.07 -3.00 9.13
N SER A 88 7.46 -3.17 7.95
CA SER A 88 7.24 -4.48 7.33
C SER A 88 8.56 -5.19 7.00
N ALA A 89 9.53 -4.49 6.41
CA ALA A 89 10.86 -5.03 6.11
C ALA A 89 11.64 -5.42 7.37
N GLY A 90 11.43 -4.68 8.47
CA GLY A 90 12.05 -4.92 9.76
C GLY A 90 11.37 -5.99 10.62
N GLY A 91 10.39 -6.73 10.12
CA GLY A 91 9.63 -7.71 10.87
C GLY A 91 8.83 -7.08 12.02
N ARG A 92 8.16 -5.97 11.74
CA ARG A 92 7.35 -5.16 12.67
C ARG A 92 8.14 -4.44 13.76
N LYS A 93 9.39 -4.15 13.51
CA LYS A 93 10.22 -3.39 14.47
C LYS A 93 10.12 -1.89 14.19
N TRP A 94 9.74 -1.15 15.22
CA TRP A 94 9.68 0.31 15.20
C TRP A 94 11.05 0.90 15.55
N THR A 95 11.77 1.39 14.56
CA THR A 95 13.02 2.12 14.76
C THR A 95 12.76 3.60 15.07
N ASP A 96 13.72 4.31 15.67
CA ASP A 96 13.59 5.77 15.89
C ASP A 96 13.46 6.54 14.59
N ALA A 97 14.09 6.08 13.51
CA ALA A 97 13.93 6.64 12.19
C ALA A 97 12.47 6.50 11.68
N ALA A 98 11.85 5.33 11.84
CA ALA A 98 10.45 5.11 11.48
C ALA A 98 9.51 6.01 12.30
N ARG A 99 9.74 6.15 13.61
CA ARG A 99 8.98 7.06 14.48
C ARG A 99 9.12 8.53 14.06
N THR A 100 10.33 8.95 13.69
CA THR A 100 10.59 10.31 13.21
C THR A 100 9.87 10.58 11.89
N MET A 101 9.92 9.65 10.95
CA MET A 101 9.20 9.76 9.67
C MET A 101 7.68 9.78 9.87
N LEU A 102 7.17 8.94 10.78
CA LEU A 102 5.75 8.92 11.12
C LEU A 102 5.28 10.26 11.74
N ALA A 103 6.09 10.83 12.62
CA ALA A 103 5.82 12.15 13.18
C ALA A 103 5.83 13.26 12.10
N ALA A 104 6.74 13.16 11.11
CA ALA A 104 6.77 14.07 9.98
C ALA A 104 5.52 13.92 9.08
N ALA A 105 5.06 12.71 8.82
CA ALA A 105 3.83 12.45 8.08
C ALA A 105 2.61 13.09 8.77
N LEU A 106 2.47 12.91 10.09
CA LEU A 106 1.38 13.50 10.89
C LEU A 106 1.50 15.01 11.06
N LYS A 107 2.72 15.57 10.94
CA LYS A 107 2.92 17.01 10.90
C LYS A 107 2.49 17.59 9.56
N ALA A 108 2.78 16.92 8.46
CA ALA A 108 2.39 17.32 7.11
C ALA A 108 0.85 17.24 6.91
N ASP A 109 0.25 16.15 7.35
CA ASP A 109 -1.21 15.97 7.37
C ASP A 109 -1.66 15.31 8.69
N PRO A 110 -2.17 16.08 9.64
CA PRO A 110 -2.67 15.56 10.91
C PRO A 110 -3.89 14.64 10.78
N ALA A 111 -4.58 14.64 9.63
CA ALA A 111 -5.76 13.82 9.36
C ALA A 111 -5.43 12.62 8.45
N HIS A 112 -4.17 12.41 8.08
CA HIS A 112 -3.76 11.35 7.18
C HIS A 112 -4.07 9.97 7.77
N GLN A 113 -5.00 9.25 7.13
CA GLN A 113 -5.58 8.02 7.69
C GLN A 113 -4.52 6.95 7.97
N LYS A 114 -3.65 6.65 6.98
CA LYS A 114 -2.59 5.65 7.14
C LYS A 114 -1.60 6.02 8.24
N ALA A 115 -1.22 7.30 8.34
CA ALA A 115 -0.31 7.75 9.38
C ALA A 115 -0.95 7.66 10.78
N LEU A 116 -2.24 7.97 10.92
CA LEU A 116 -2.98 7.79 12.17
C LEU A 116 -3.09 6.31 12.56
N TRP A 117 -3.34 5.41 11.59
CA TRP A 117 -3.34 3.97 11.81
C TRP A 117 -2.00 3.48 12.33
N LEU A 118 -0.91 3.82 11.62
CA LEU A 118 0.46 3.45 11.99
C LEU A 118 0.85 3.98 13.37
N ALA A 119 0.45 5.23 13.70
CA ALA A 119 0.71 5.80 15.01
C ALA A 119 -0.04 5.06 16.14
N GLY A 120 -1.29 4.68 15.90
CA GLY A 120 -2.03 3.85 16.84
C GLY A 120 -1.38 2.49 17.05
N THR A 121 -0.96 1.84 15.96
CA THR A 121 -0.26 0.55 16.01
C THR A 121 1.08 0.66 16.74
N GLU A 122 1.89 1.68 16.44
CA GLU A 122 3.16 1.94 17.12
C GLU A 122 2.98 2.10 18.63
N ARG A 123 1.97 2.88 19.06
CA ARG A 123 1.66 3.08 20.47
C ARG A 123 1.19 1.80 21.15
N LEU A 124 0.40 1.00 20.46
CA LEU A 124 -0.03 -0.29 20.99
C LEU A 124 1.17 -1.26 21.15
N ASP A 125 2.02 -1.36 20.11
CA ASP A 125 3.20 -2.22 20.13
C ASP A 125 4.20 -1.78 21.23
N SER A 126 4.22 -0.48 21.58
CA SER A 126 5.04 0.06 22.70
C SER A 126 4.36 -0.07 24.07
N GLY A 127 3.14 -0.60 24.15
CA GLY A 127 2.37 -0.78 25.38
C GLY A 127 1.59 0.46 25.84
N ASP A 128 1.62 1.55 25.09
CA ASP A 128 0.84 2.77 25.40
C ASP A 128 -0.57 2.70 24.81
N VAL A 129 -1.39 1.85 25.41
CA VAL A 129 -2.78 1.61 24.99
C VAL A 129 -3.60 2.90 24.96
N ARG A 130 -3.37 3.83 25.90
CA ARG A 130 -4.13 5.09 25.96
C ARG A 130 -3.79 6.02 24.78
N ALA A 131 -2.53 6.07 24.37
CA ALA A 131 -2.13 6.83 23.20
C ALA A 131 -2.63 6.17 21.91
N ALA A 132 -2.57 4.85 21.81
CA ALA A 132 -3.14 4.10 20.69
C ALA A 132 -4.63 4.41 20.49
N GLU A 133 -5.42 4.36 21.58
CA GLU A 133 -6.84 4.70 21.55
C GLU A 133 -7.08 6.13 21.03
N LYS A 134 -6.28 7.11 21.44
CA LYS A 134 -6.40 8.51 20.97
C LYS A 134 -6.16 8.62 19.45
N TYR A 135 -5.14 7.95 18.91
CA TYR A 135 -4.88 7.96 17.47
C TYR A 135 -6.01 7.31 16.68
N TRP A 136 -6.50 6.16 17.12
CA TRP A 136 -7.58 5.46 16.43
C TRP A 136 -8.93 6.17 16.59
N GLN A 137 -9.21 6.87 17.69
CA GLN A 137 -10.37 7.76 17.79
C GLN A 137 -10.30 8.95 16.81
N ARG A 138 -9.08 9.48 16.56
CA ARG A 138 -8.90 10.53 15.52
C ARG A 138 -9.15 9.93 14.13
N LEU A 139 -8.61 8.74 13.88
CA LEU A 139 -8.81 8.02 12.62
C LEU A 139 -10.29 7.73 12.37
N ALA A 140 -11.03 7.25 13.37
CA ALA A 140 -12.48 7.00 13.26
C ALA A 140 -13.30 8.25 12.85
N ARG A 141 -12.82 9.45 13.19
CA ARG A 141 -13.47 10.71 12.80
C ARG A 141 -13.20 11.13 11.35
N VAL A 142 -12.08 10.70 10.77
CA VAL A 142 -11.66 11.10 9.43
C VAL A 142 -11.83 10.00 8.39
N ALA A 143 -11.98 8.75 8.83
CA ALA A 143 -12.26 7.64 7.94
C ALA A 143 -13.67 7.77 7.33
N PRO A 144 -13.84 7.50 6.03
CA PRO A 144 -15.15 7.51 5.40
C PRO A 144 -16.08 6.51 6.08
N ALA A 145 -17.32 6.95 6.35
CA ALA A 145 -18.31 6.09 6.99
C ALA A 145 -18.56 4.81 6.17
N GLY A 146 -18.52 3.64 6.83
CA GLY A 146 -18.71 2.34 6.19
C GLY A 146 -17.51 1.81 5.38
N SER A 147 -16.37 2.52 5.35
CA SER A 147 -15.13 2.00 4.75
C SER A 147 -14.57 0.83 5.57
N ASP A 148 -13.72 0.00 4.95
CA ASP A 148 -13.02 -1.07 5.64
C ASP A 148 -12.18 -0.52 6.79
N MET A 149 -11.52 0.61 6.55
CA MET A 149 -10.75 1.32 7.58
C MET A 149 -11.61 1.71 8.79
N ALA A 150 -12.81 2.26 8.57
CA ALA A 150 -13.71 2.64 9.66
C ALA A 150 -14.13 1.43 10.49
N ARG A 151 -14.48 0.32 9.82
CA ARG A 151 -14.84 -0.94 10.51
C ARG A 151 -13.69 -1.53 11.32
N GLU A 152 -12.49 -1.54 10.75
CA GLU A 152 -11.28 -2.07 11.40
C GLU A 152 -10.91 -1.24 12.64
N VAL A 153 -10.94 0.09 12.51
CA VAL A 153 -10.67 1.00 13.64
C VAL A 153 -11.69 0.82 14.75
N GLU A 154 -12.96 0.69 14.40
CA GLU A 154 -14.02 0.47 15.41
C GLU A 154 -13.84 -0.86 16.13
N ALA A 155 -13.50 -1.94 15.40
CA ALA A 155 -13.21 -3.24 15.99
C ALA A 155 -12.01 -3.17 16.95
N ASN A 156 -10.93 -2.48 16.55
CA ASN A 156 -9.75 -2.29 17.39
C ASN A 156 -10.07 -1.48 18.64
N LEU A 157 -10.85 -0.41 18.53
CA LEU A 157 -11.29 0.39 19.68
C LEU A 157 -12.18 -0.41 20.64
N GLN A 158 -13.06 -1.26 20.13
CA GLN A 158 -13.87 -2.17 20.95
C GLN A 158 -12.99 -3.19 21.67
N GLN A 159 -12.01 -3.76 20.98
CA GLN A 159 -11.07 -4.71 21.58
C GLN A 159 -10.24 -4.10 22.71
N LEU A 160 -9.77 -2.84 22.56
CA LEU A 160 -9.05 -2.14 23.63
C LEU A 160 -9.89 -1.90 24.87
N ARG A 161 -11.19 -1.71 24.73
CA ARG A 161 -12.14 -1.44 25.83
C ARG A 161 -12.65 -2.69 26.51
N ALA A 162 -12.46 -3.86 25.90
CA ALA A 162 -12.92 -5.12 26.47
C ALA A 162 -12.15 -5.47 27.76
N PRO A 163 -12.80 -6.05 28.79
CA PRO A 163 -12.12 -6.52 29.98
C PRO A 163 -11.04 -7.56 29.61
N GLY A 164 -9.77 -7.26 29.94
CA GLY A 164 -8.62 -8.08 29.50
C GLY A 164 -8.10 -7.80 28.08
N GLY A 165 -8.57 -6.74 27.45
CA GLY A 165 -8.23 -6.31 26.08
C GLY A 165 -6.87 -5.63 25.95
N GLY A 166 -5.82 -6.27 26.44
CA GLY A 166 -4.44 -5.89 26.15
C GLY A 166 -3.82 -6.85 25.15
N MET A 167 -3.22 -6.32 24.09
CA MET A 167 -2.28 -7.00 23.19
C MET A 167 -2.75 -8.31 22.52
N ARG A 168 -3.92 -8.39 21.93
CA ARG A 168 -4.25 -9.52 21.06
C ARG A 168 -4.50 -9.04 19.63
N ASN A 169 -3.49 -9.33 18.78
CA ASN A 169 -3.61 -9.45 17.32
C ASN A 169 -4.25 -8.29 16.58
N VAL A 170 -3.71 -7.07 16.70
CA VAL A 170 -4.02 -5.99 15.76
C VAL A 170 -3.25 -6.28 14.45
N PRO A 171 -3.93 -6.31 13.29
CA PRO A 171 -3.26 -6.50 12.01
C PRO A 171 -2.15 -5.47 11.80
N ALA A 172 -0.99 -5.93 11.36
CA ALA A 172 0.18 -5.08 11.13
C ALA A 172 0.03 -4.20 9.90
N SER A 173 -0.77 -4.66 8.95
CA SER A 173 -0.97 -3.99 7.66
C SER A 173 -2.16 -3.04 7.73
N VAL A 174 -1.99 -1.90 7.09
CA VAL A 174 -3.09 -0.95 6.86
C VAL A 174 -4.11 -1.61 5.93
N PRO A 175 -5.42 -1.53 6.22
CA PRO A 175 -6.44 -2.01 5.31
C PRO A 175 -6.26 -1.44 3.89
N ALA A 176 -6.46 -2.28 2.87
CA ALA A 176 -6.18 -1.96 1.46
C ALA A 176 -6.88 -0.66 0.97
N ASP A 177 -8.04 -0.35 1.55
CA ASP A 177 -8.84 0.83 1.18
C ASP A 177 -8.16 2.17 1.51
N SER A 178 -7.27 2.21 2.50
CA SER A 178 -6.55 3.44 2.86
C SER A 178 -5.35 3.75 1.96
N THR A 179 -4.90 2.77 1.19
CA THR A 179 -3.81 2.93 0.23
C THR A 179 -4.27 3.63 -1.05
N GLN A 180 -5.61 3.71 -1.28
CA GLN A 180 -6.21 4.33 -2.48
C GLN A 180 -6.33 5.86 -2.43
N ALA A 181 -6.09 6.48 -1.29
CA ALA A 181 -6.24 7.91 -1.16
C ALA A 181 -4.90 8.63 -1.37
N ALA A 182 -4.67 9.14 -2.55
CA ALA A 182 -3.74 10.25 -2.78
C ALA A 182 -2.53 10.03 -3.70
N LEU A 183 -2.79 9.66 -4.94
CA LEU A 183 -2.04 10.28 -6.03
C LEU A 183 -2.97 11.31 -6.67
N ARG A 184 -2.48 12.51 -6.95
CA ARG A 184 -3.19 13.51 -7.74
C ARG A 184 -2.60 13.49 -9.14
N ASP A 185 -3.47 13.47 -10.13
CA ASP A 185 -3.08 13.74 -11.51
C ASP A 185 -2.50 15.16 -11.66
N PRO A 186 -1.71 15.44 -12.69
CA PRO A 186 -1.19 16.79 -12.96
C PRO A 186 -2.26 17.88 -13.05
N ASP A 187 -3.54 17.50 -13.27
CA ASP A 187 -4.70 18.41 -13.29
C ASP A 187 -5.33 18.63 -11.92
N GLY A 188 -4.75 18.06 -10.83
CA GLY A 188 -5.23 18.18 -9.46
C GLY A 188 -6.30 17.16 -9.08
N SER A 189 -6.71 16.25 -9.98
CA SER A 189 -7.60 15.14 -9.67
C SER A 189 -6.84 14.04 -8.90
N ARG A 190 -7.58 13.25 -8.08
CA ARG A 190 -6.97 12.15 -7.34
C ARG A 190 -6.79 10.96 -8.27
N VAL A 191 -5.56 10.51 -8.50
CA VAL A 191 -5.31 9.24 -9.17
C VAL A 191 -5.84 8.12 -8.28
N ARG A 192 -6.87 7.46 -8.76
CA ARG A 192 -7.39 6.26 -8.15
C ARG A 192 -6.45 5.12 -8.50
N ILE A 193 -5.66 4.63 -7.53
CA ILE A 193 -4.89 3.41 -7.76
C ILE A 193 -5.86 2.24 -7.63
N PRO A 194 -5.93 1.41 -8.67
CA PRO A 194 -6.85 0.31 -8.70
C PRO A 194 -6.47 -0.79 -7.72
N PRO A 195 -7.46 -1.46 -7.13
CA PRO A 195 -7.22 -2.60 -6.25
C PRO A 195 -6.76 -3.85 -6.98
N ASP A 196 -6.69 -3.83 -8.31
CA ASP A 196 -6.37 -5.03 -9.08
C ASP A 196 -5.17 -4.86 -10.04
N ALA A 197 -4.53 -6.00 -10.36
CA ALA A 197 -3.40 -6.07 -11.27
C ALA A 197 -3.73 -5.59 -12.71
N ALA A 198 -5.01 -5.59 -13.13
CA ALA A 198 -5.40 -5.20 -14.48
C ALA A 198 -5.30 -3.69 -14.69
N GLU A 199 -5.68 -2.92 -13.68
CA GLU A 199 -5.65 -1.47 -13.71
C GLU A 199 -4.23 -0.93 -13.50
N LEU A 200 -3.42 -1.61 -12.66
CA LEU A 200 -1.97 -1.35 -12.56
C LEU A 200 -1.28 -1.50 -13.92
N ARG A 201 -1.65 -2.53 -14.69
CA ARG A 201 -1.21 -2.76 -16.08
C ARG A 201 -1.61 -1.64 -17.03
N ALA A 202 -2.82 -1.09 -16.87
CA ALA A 202 -3.31 0.00 -17.71
C ALA A 202 -2.50 1.30 -17.46
N ILE A 203 -2.17 1.59 -16.20
CA ILE A 203 -1.35 2.74 -15.80
C ILE A 203 0.06 2.59 -16.35
N ILE A 204 0.70 1.43 -16.16
CA ILE A 204 2.05 1.15 -16.65
C ILE A 204 2.12 1.23 -18.19
N ARG A 205 1.10 0.74 -18.92
CA ARG A 205 1.04 0.86 -20.40
C ARG A 205 0.88 2.30 -20.86
N ARG A 206 0.16 3.13 -20.12
CA ARG A 206 -0.05 4.54 -20.48
C ARG A 206 1.20 5.38 -20.24
N THR A 207 2.07 4.97 -19.30
CA THR A 207 3.33 5.65 -18.96
C THR A 207 4.55 5.03 -19.65
N ALA A 208 4.40 3.96 -20.42
CA ALA A 208 5.46 3.41 -21.28
C ALA A 208 5.59 4.27 -22.54
N PRO A 209 6.81 4.65 -22.95
CA PRO A 209 7.06 5.39 -24.19
C PRO A 209 6.72 4.59 -25.44
#